data_c4bb357f83bb34fdd50cac5be1c88c3e
#
_entry.id   c4bb357f83bb34fdd50cac5be1c88c3e
#
_cell.length_a   1.000
_cell.length_b   1.000
_cell.length_c   1.000
_cell.angle_alpha   90.00
_cell.angle_beta   90.00
_cell.angle_gamma   90.00
#
_symmetry.space_group_name_H-M   'P 1'
#
loop_
_entity.id
_entity.type
_entity.pdbx_description
1 polymer ?
#
loop_
_entity_poly.entity_id
_entity_poly.type
_entity_poly.pdbx_seq_one_letter_code
_entity_poly.pdbx_strand_id
1 'polypeptide(L)'
;MKKIAYQIKVSLTIAALYAFNSIVAYEIDHLEPPFWWVNMEEEKLQLLVHGKNISFLQPQIEYENVEIISVKRTENNNYLFIDLSIKNANAGSFDIQFIRLGKVEAEYRYVLRERSL
;
A
#
# COMPACT_ATOMS: atom_id res chain seq x y z
N MET A 1 4.73 48.43 16.37
CA MET A 1 5.70 48.01 15.34
C MET A 1 6.55 46.82 15.77
N LYS A 2 7.02 46.75 17.00
CA LYS A 2 7.81 45.61 17.47
C LYS A 2 7.03 44.28 17.41
N LYS A 3 5.71 44.30 17.61
CA LYS A 3 4.87 43.12 17.56
C LYS A 3 4.76 42.49 16.18
N ILE A 4 4.79 43.30 15.14
CA ILE A 4 4.67 42.82 13.75
C ILE A 4 5.95 42.08 13.34
N ALA A 5 7.13 42.60 13.67
CA ALA A 5 8.39 41.94 13.39
C ALA A 5 8.54 40.60 14.11
N TYR A 6 8.04 40.52 15.33
CA TYR A 6 8.06 39.30 16.11
C TYR A 6 7.17 38.19 15.46
N GLN A 7 5.98 38.55 14.99
CA GLN A 7 5.07 37.59 14.34
C GLN A 7 5.65 37.05 13.04
N ILE A 8 6.36 37.85 12.26
CA ILE A 8 7.00 37.41 11.02
C ILE A 8 8.06 36.34 11.31
N LYS A 9 8.85 36.50 12.36
CA LYS A 9 9.87 35.54 12.75
C LYS A 9 9.26 34.19 13.15
N VAL A 10 8.15 34.18 13.85
CA VAL A 10 7.45 32.94 14.26
C VAL A 10 6.92 32.22 13.01
N SER A 11 6.36 32.91 12.07
CA SER A 11 5.85 32.32 10.83
C SER A 11 6.96 31.65 10.01
N LEU A 12 8.10 32.26 9.89
CA LEU A 12 9.25 31.69 9.17
C LEU A 12 9.77 30.43 9.84
N THR A 13 9.81 30.39 11.16
CA THR A 13 10.24 29.20 11.92
C THR A 13 9.30 28.02 11.68
N ILE A 14 8.00 28.24 11.68
CA ILE A 14 7.01 27.19 11.42
C ILE A 14 7.15 26.66 9.99
N ALA A 15 7.33 27.52 8.99
CA ALA A 15 7.52 27.09 7.61
C ALA A 15 8.76 26.21 7.44
N ALA A 16 9.87 26.53 8.11
CA ALA A 16 11.08 25.73 8.07
C ALA A 16 10.87 24.34 8.67
N LEU A 17 10.10 24.21 9.75
CA LEU A 17 9.77 22.93 10.36
C LEU A 17 8.94 22.05 9.43
N TYR A 18 8.00 22.60 8.69
CA TYR A 18 7.21 21.84 7.73
C TYR A 18 8.05 21.29 6.58
N ALA A 19 9.06 22.00 6.14
CA ALA A 19 9.93 21.55 5.08
C ALA A 19 10.72 20.28 5.43
N PHE A 20 10.97 19.99 6.70
CA PHE A 20 11.71 18.81 7.15
C PHE A 20 10.83 17.61 7.48
N ASN A 21 9.53 17.74 7.51
CA ASN A 21 8.61 16.68 7.94
C ASN A 21 8.08 15.79 6.80
N SER A 22 8.56 15.94 5.58
CA SER A 22 7.96 15.30 4.41
C SER A 22 8.78 14.17 3.80
N ILE A 23 9.65 13.47 4.60
CA ILE A 23 10.65 12.57 4.02
C ILE A 23 10.41 11.09 4.33
N VAL A 24 9.20 10.64 4.59
CA VAL A 24 8.98 9.20 4.68
C VAL A 24 8.52 8.73 3.31
N ALA A 25 9.41 8.00 2.63
CA ALA A 25 9.09 7.40 1.33
C ALA A 25 8.68 5.95 1.54
N TYR A 26 7.61 5.56 0.85
CA TYR A 26 7.17 4.18 0.74
C TYR A 26 7.23 3.80 -0.73
N GLU A 27 7.94 2.73 -1.02
CA GLU A 27 8.10 2.26 -2.39
C GLU A 27 7.83 0.77 -2.45
N ILE A 28 7.16 0.34 -3.51
CA ILE A 28 6.97 -1.07 -3.81
C ILE A 28 7.94 -1.43 -4.93
N ASP A 29 8.95 -2.24 -4.60
CA ASP A 29 9.93 -2.69 -5.57
C ASP A 29 9.37 -3.80 -6.43
N HIS A 30 8.72 -4.77 -5.81
CA HIS A 30 8.08 -5.87 -6.51
C HIS A 30 7.03 -6.54 -5.64
N LEU A 31 6.15 -7.26 -6.29
CA LEU A 31 5.09 -8.02 -5.68
C LEU A 31 5.02 -9.38 -6.38
N GLU A 32 5.00 -10.45 -5.60
CA GLU A 32 5.02 -11.81 -6.12
C GLU A 32 3.87 -12.65 -5.56
N PRO A 33 3.19 -13.44 -6.40
CA PRO A 33 3.32 -13.49 -7.86
C PRO A 33 2.82 -12.20 -8.50
N PRO A 34 3.38 -11.78 -9.65
CA PRO A 34 3.06 -10.46 -10.25
C PRO A 34 1.65 -10.38 -10.83
N PHE A 35 1.02 -11.52 -11.08
CA PHE A 35 -0.38 -11.67 -11.47
C PHE A 35 -0.84 -13.08 -11.11
N TRP A 36 -2.13 -13.34 -11.18
CA TRP A 36 -2.66 -14.67 -10.92
C TRP A 36 -3.84 -14.96 -11.82
N TRP A 37 -4.39 -16.17 -11.70
CA TRP A 37 -5.53 -16.60 -12.49
C TRP A 37 -6.76 -16.82 -11.60
N VAL A 38 -7.92 -16.49 -12.15
CA VAL A 38 -9.20 -16.86 -11.54
C VAL A 38 -9.54 -18.31 -11.88
N ASN A 39 -10.53 -18.86 -11.19
CA ASN A 39 -11.05 -20.22 -11.44
C ASN A 39 -9.99 -21.32 -11.27
N MET A 40 -9.06 -21.10 -10.40
CA MET A 40 -8.12 -22.13 -9.96
C MET A 40 -8.77 -22.99 -8.89
N GLU A 41 -8.30 -24.22 -8.77
CA GLU A 41 -8.76 -25.12 -7.70
C GLU A 41 -8.48 -24.51 -6.33
N GLU A 42 -7.32 -23.91 -6.14
CA GLU A 42 -7.00 -23.16 -4.94
C GLU A 42 -7.53 -21.73 -5.02
N GLU A 43 -8.41 -21.39 -4.09
CA GLU A 43 -9.07 -20.09 -4.03
C GLU A 43 -8.34 -19.08 -3.15
N LYS A 44 -7.24 -19.48 -2.55
CA LYS A 44 -6.40 -18.62 -1.71
C LYS A 44 -5.14 -18.25 -2.46
N LEU A 45 -4.74 -17.01 -2.28
CA LEU A 45 -3.56 -16.45 -2.92
C LEU A 45 -2.75 -15.68 -1.89
N GLN A 46 -1.48 -16.02 -1.73
CA GLN A 46 -0.59 -15.24 -0.88
C GLN A 46 0.29 -14.36 -1.74
N LEU A 47 0.31 -13.07 -1.42
CA LEU A 47 1.17 -12.09 -2.05
C LEU A 47 2.33 -11.74 -1.13
N LEU A 48 3.54 -11.74 -1.68
CA LEU A 48 4.71 -11.19 -1.02
C LEU A 48 4.99 -9.82 -1.61
N VAL A 49 4.96 -8.80 -0.76
CA VAL A 49 5.25 -7.43 -1.16
C VAL A 49 6.61 -7.05 -0.59
N HIS A 50 7.50 -6.57 -1.45
CA HIS A 50 8.77 -6.02 -1.06
C HIS A 50 8.83 -4.54 -1.41
N GLY A 51 9.21 -3.73 -0.46
CA GLY A 51 9.37 -2.31 -0.66
C GLY A 51 9.82 -1.62 0.60
N LYS A 52 10.39 -0.44 0.44
CA LYS A 52 10.92 0.33 1.57
C LYS A 52 9.81 0.69 2.55
N ASN A 53 9.97 0.24 3.79
CA ASN A 53 9.04 0.50 4.90
C ASN A 53 7.61 0.01 4.67
N ILE A 54 7.42 -0.93 3.75
CA ILE A 54 6.08 -1.38 3.35
C ILE A 54 5.30 -2.01 4.51
N SER A 55 5.98 -2.59 5.49
CA SER A 55 5.30 -3.23 6.62
C SER A 55 4.60 -2.25 7.55
N PHE A 56 4.87 -0.95 7.43
CA PHE A 56 4.17 0.07 8.21
C PHE A 56 2.80 0.43 7.63
N LEU A 57 2.49 -0.06 6.43
CA LEU A 57 1.26 0.28 5.73
C LEU A 57 0.23 -0.82 5.88
N GLN A 58 -1.03 -0.43 5.75
CA GLN A 58 -2.16 -1.35 5.76
C GLN A 58 -2.69 -1.51 4.33
N PRO A 59 -2.68 -2.73 3.78
CA PRO A 59 -3.23 -2.94 2.44
C PRO A 59 -4.76 -2.88 2.45
N GLN A 60 -5.31 -2.38 1.37
CA GLN A 60 -6.75 -2.31 1.14
C GLN A 60 -7.04 -2.62 -0.33
N ILE A 61 -8.08 -3.39 -0.58
CA ILE A 61 -8.51 -3.78 -1.92
C ILE A 61 -10.01 -3.57 -2.02
N GLU A 62 -10.44 -2.92 -3.11
CA GLU A 62 -11.85 -2.78 -3.46
C GLU A 62 -12.08 -3.47 -4.80
N TYR A 63 -12.43 -4.75 -4.76
CA TYR A 63 -12.73 -5.54 -5.94
C TYR A 63 -13.64 -6.69 -5.54
N GLU A 64 -14.71 -6.90 -6.31
CA GLU A 64 -15.71 -7.90 -6.00
C GLU A 64 -15.10 -9.30 -5.87
N ASN A 65 -15.39 -9.98 -4.78
CA ASN A 65 -14.93 -11.33 -4.46
C ASN A 65 -13.42 -11.49 -4.27
N VAL A 66 -12.71 -10.39 -4.04
CA VAL A 66 -11.33 -10.41 -3.57
C VAL A 66 -11.31 -9.82 -2.16
N GLU A 67 -10.91 -10.65 -1.18
CA GLU A 67 -10.91 -10.25 0.21
C GLU A 67 -9.55 -10.51 0.84
N ILE A 68 -9.08 -9.58 1.65
CA ILE A 68 -7.88 -9.78 2.47
C ILE A 68 -8.27 -10.61 3.68
N ILE A 69 -7.70 -11.81 3.78
CA ILE A 69 -7.94 -12.71 4.91
C ILE A 69 -7.03 -12.35 6.07
N SER A 70 -5.76 -12.12 5.81
CA SER A 70 -4.79 -11.76 6.83
C SER A 70 -3.61 -11.00 6.23
N VAL A 71 -2.93 -10.26 7.08
CA VAL A 71 -1.72 -9.53 6.75
C VAL A 71 -0.66 -9.96 7.75
N LYS A 72 0.45 -10.49 7.24
CA LYS A 72 1.55 -10.98 8.08
C LYS A 72 2.76 -10.07 7.92
N ARG A 73 3.23 -9.56 9.03
CA ARG A 73 4.41 -8.70 9.09
C ARG A 73 5.55 -9.48 9.73
N THR A 74 6.74 -9.27 9.18
CA THR A 74 7.96 -9.89 9.72
C THR A 74 8.79 -8.84 10.44
N GLU A 75 9.92 -9.26 11.01
CA GLU A 75 10.86 -8.34 11.64
C GLU A 75 11.49 -7.38 10.62
N ASN A 76 11.54 -7.78 9.36
CA ASN A 76 12.05 -6.94 8.29
C ASN A 76 10.95 -5.99 7.81
N ASN A 77 11.17 -4.69 7.97
CA ASN A 77 10.19 -3.65 7.64
C ASN A 77 9.91 -3.53 6.14
N ASN A 78 10.69 -4.17 5.31
CA ASN A 78 10.58 -4.08 3.85
C ASN A 78 9.77 -5.23 3.23
N TYR A 79 9.18 -6.09 4.05
CA TYR A 79 8.36 -7.21 3.58
C TYR A 79 6.97 -7.21 4.21
N LEU A 80 6.01 -7.61 3.41
CA LEU A 80 4.63 -7.77 3.85
C LEU A 80 4.02 -8.96 3.12
N PHE A 81 3.36 -9.86 3.85
CA PHE A 81 2.61 -10.95 3.26
C PHE A 81 1.12 -10.65 3.36
N ILE A 82 0.42 -10.79 2.25
CA ILE A 82 -1.02 -10.57 2.19
C ILE A 82 -1.68 -11.86 1.74
N ASP A 83 -2.54 -12.42 2.58
CA ASP A 83 -3.31 -13.60 2.24
C ASP A 83 -4.69 -13.16 1.74
N LEU A 84 -5.03 -13.57 0.52
CA LEU A 84 -6.27 -13.21 -0.15
C LEU A 84 -7.16 -14.42 -0.35
N SER A 85 -8.47 -14.22 -0.30
CA SER A 85 -9.45 -15.09 -0.92
C SER A 85 -9.84 -14.48 -2.26
N ILE A 86 -9.80 -15.29 -3.30
CA ILE A 86 -10.26 -14.90 -4.64
C ILE A 86 -11.41 -15.77 -5.11
N LYS A 87 -12.15 -16.33 -4.16
CA LYS A 87 -13.28 -17.21 -4.43
C LYS A 87 -14.36 -16.47 -5.24
N ASN A 88 -14.70 -17.02 -6.39
CA ASN A 88 -15.69 -16.44 -7.32
C ASN A 88 -15.28 -15.08 -7.89
N ALA A 89 -14.01 -14.71 -7.82
CA ALA A 89 -13.54 -13.48 -8.43
C ALA A 89 -13.54 -13.59 -9.96
N ASN A 90 -13.80 -12.48 -10.61
CA ASN A 90 -13.73 -12.37 -12.07
C ASN A 90 -12.35 -11.87 -12.50
N ALA A 91 -11.96 -12.21 -13.72
CA ALA A 91 -10.75 -11.65 -14.33
C ALA A 91 -10.88 -10.12 -14.45
N GLY A 92 -9.80 -9.43 -14.23
CA GLY A 92 -9.75 -7.97 -14.27
C GLY A 92 -8.55 -7.44 -13.51
N SER A 93 -8.50 -6.13 -13.36
CA SER A 93 -7.43 -5.48 -12.62
C SER A 93 -7.98 -4.60 -11.50
N PHE A 94 -7.22 -4.47 -10.44
CA PHE A 94 -7.57 -3.62 -9.32
C PHE A 94 -6.30 -3.07 -8.68
N ASP A 95 -6.46 -1.99 -7.92
CA ASP A 95 -5.35 -1.39 -7.20
C ASP A 95 -5.32 -1.94 -5.77
N ILE A 96 -4.14 -2.39 -5.35
CA ILE A 96 -3.88 -2.64 -3.94
C ILE A 96 -3.36 -1.33 -3.38
N GLN A 97 -4.12 -0.74 -2.47
CA GLN A 97 -3.76 0.51 -1.84
C GLN A 97 -3.09 0.23 -0.50
N PHE A 98 -1.98 0.89 -0.24
CA PHE A 98 -1.26 0.78 1.00
C PHE A 98 -1.41 2.07 1.78
N ILE A 99 -2.05 1.97 2.94
CA ILE A 99 -2.60 3.12 3.66
C ILE A 99 -1.91 3.29 5.00
N ARG A 100 -1.64 4.54 5.35
CA ARG A 100 -1.21 4.92 6.69
C ARG A 100 -1.93 6.19 7.11
N LEU A 101 -2.51 6.16 8.32
CA LEU A 101 -3.22 7.30 8.90
C LEU A 101 -4.28 7.88 7.95
N GLY A 102 -5.03 6.99 7.29
CA GLY A 102 -6.09 7.37 6.37
C GLY A 102 -5.64 7.88 5.02
N LYS A 103 -4.35 7.83 4.72
CA LYS A 103 -3.78 8.31 3.47
C LYS A 103 -3.18 7.17 2.66
N VAL A 104 -3.44 7.14 1.35
CA VAL A 104 -2.82 6.19 0.44
C VAL A 104 -1.38 6.63 0.20
N GLU A 105 -0.42 5.82 0.67
CA GLU A 105 1.00 6.11 0.55
C GLU A 105 1.65 5.40 -0.64
N ALA A 106 1.08 4.28 -1.08
CA ALA A 106 1.57 3.54 -2.24
C ALA A 106 0.42 2.74 -2.85
N GLU A 107 0.54 2.43 -4.13
CA GLU A 107 -0.44 1.63 -4.86
C GLU A 107 0.29 0.64 -5.76
N TYR A 108 -0.33 -0.52 -5.98
CA TYR A 108 0.15 -1.52 -6.92
C TYR A 108 -1.03 -2.08 -7.68
N ARG A 109 -0.98 -2.01 -9.03
CA ARG A 109 -2.02 -2.58 -9.87
C ARG A 109 -1.83 -4.07 -10.03
N TYR A 110 -2.80 -4.84 -9.60
CA TYR A 110 -2.79 -6.29 -9.68
C TYR A 110 -3.76 -6.80 -10.73
N VAL A 111 -3.38 -7.87 -11.43
CA VAL A 111 -4.17 -8.43 -12.52
C VAL A 111 -4.55 -9.87 -12.21
N LEU A 112 -5.84 -10.18 -12.28
CA LEU A 112 -6.37 -11.53 -12.30
C LEU A 112 -6.73 -11.87 -13.74
N ARG A 113 -6.16 -12.95 -14.22
CA ARG A 113 -6.34 -13.40 -15.60
C ARG A 113 -7.27 -14.60 -15.65
N GLU A 114 -7.93 -14.74 -16.78
CA GLU A 114 -8.70 -15.94 -17.09
C GLU A 114 -7.81 -16.95 -17.78
N ARG A 115 -7.88 -18.20 -17.35
CA ARG A 115 -7.11 -19.25 -18.02
C ARG A 115 -7.79 -19.62 -19.33
N SER A 116 -7.02 -19.60 -20.38
CA SER A 116 -7.41 -20.09 -21.68
C SER A 116 -7.28 -21.60 -21.69
N LEU A 117 -8.34 -22.30 -21.98
CA LEU A 117 -8.35 -23.76 -22.11
C LEU A 117 -8.12 -24.21 -23.55
#